data_686e95bcad9c6f7d378894ca7d8aa121
#
_entry.id   686e95bcad9c6f7d378894ca7d8aa121
#
_cell.length_a   1.000
_cell.length_b   1.000
_cell.length_c   1.000
_cell.angle_alpha   90.00
_cell.angle_beta   90.00
_cell.angle_gamma   90.00
#
_symmetry.space_group_name_H-M   'P 1'
#
loop_
_entity.id
_entity.type
_entity.pdbx_description
1 polymer ?
#
loop_
_entity_poly.entity_id
_entity_poly.type
_entity_poly.pdbx_seq_one_letter_code
_entity_poly.pdbx_strand_id
1 'polypeptide(L)'
;GAGFRSEFISKNANDNNNFIEINIQYASHFEVSRGMRANLKLEVSYSPLRAPKQNKEISLLFDTLAGINSGSKFMIPCVDLTEALAEKLITFPRRLALSMAETDEKIDASLVRHLYDVYQIIQKNPSILSTKLSLLSSLVNQVIQKDMVDFANQHSAFVTDPLGICWV
;
A
#
# COMPACT_ATOMS: atom_id res chain seq x y z
N GLY A 1 -10.46 8.10 -33.51
CA GLY A 1 -9.89 7.41 -32.39
C GLY A 1 -10.92 6.51 -31.75
N ALA A 2 -10.61 5.22 -31.60
CA ALA A 2 -11.48 4.29 -30.88
C ALA A 2 -11.61 4.77 -29.43
N GLY A 3 -12.80 5.24 -29.05
CA GLY A 3 -13.07 5.70 -27.71
C GLY A 3 -12.85 4.57 -26.72
N PHE A 4 -12.07 4.82 -25.69
CA PHE A 4 -11.90 3.91 -24.58
C PHE A 4 -13.26 3.78 -23.89
N ARG A 5 -13.89 2.63 -23.99
CA ARG A 5 -15.13 2.33 -23.25
C ARG A 5 -14.73 1.63 -21.97
N SER A 6 -14.88 2.31 -20.85
CA SER A 6 -14.78 1.74 -19.52
C SER A 6 -16.18 1.56 -18.96
N GLU A 7 -16.45 0.40 -18.39
CA GLU A 7 -17.66 0.15 -17.63
C GLU A 7 -17.33 0.11 -16.13
N PHE A 8 -18.12 0.84 -15.37
CA PHE A 8 -18.06 0.79 -13.91
C PHE A 8 -18.73 -0.49 -13.44
N ILE A 9 -17.98 -1.41 -12.82
CA ILE A 9 -18.52 -2.73 -12.41
C ILE A 9 -19.07 -2.69 -11.00
N SER A 10 -18.30 -2.15 -10.05
CA SER A 10 -18.68 -2.16 -8.63
C SER A 10 -18.01 -1.06 -7.84
N LYS A 11 -18.71 -0.63 -6.81
CA LYS A 11 -18.19 0.24 -5.75
C LYS A 11 -18.48 -0.42 -4.41
N ASN A 12 -17.43 -0.73 -3.66
CA ASN A 12 -17.54 -1.18 -2.27
C ASN A 12 -17.02 -0.06 -1.36
N ALA A 13 -17.78 0.26 -0.33
CA ALA A 13 -17.38 1.23 0.67
C ALA A 13 -17.42 0.54 2.05
N ASN A 14 -16.31 0.60 2.75
CA ASN A 14 -16.12 0.02 4.08
C ASN A 14 -15.64 1.11 5.05
N ASP A 15 -15.58 0.78 6.32
CA ASP A 15 -15.04 1.65 7.36
C ASP A 15 -15.72 3.04 7.35
N ASN A 16 -17.05 3.05 7.44
CA ASN A 16 -17.86 4.29 7.41
C ASN A 16 -17.58 5.19 6.20
N ASN A 17 -17.32 4.58 5.03
CA ASN A 17 -16.90 5.23 3.78
C ASN A 17 -15.48 5.82 3.80
N ASN A 18 -14.64 5.49 4.78
CA ASN A 18 -13.23 5.87 4.78
C ASN A 18 -12.38 5.05 3.80
N PHE A 19 -12.90 3.91 3.34
CA PHE A 19 -12.28 3.10 2.29
C PHE A 19 -13.28 2.87 1.15
N ILE A 20 -12.87 3.17 -0.07
CA ILE A 20 -13.66 2.97 -1.28
C ILE A 20 -12.82 2.19 -2.29
N GLU A 21 -13.38 1.08 -2.75
CA GLU A 21 -12.82 0.31 -3.85
C GLU A 21 -13.69 0.49 -5.10
N ILE A 22 -13.07 0.85 -6.20
CA ILE A 22 -13.71 1.03 -7.50
C ILE A 22 -13.05 0.09 -8.50
N ASN A 23 -13.84 -0.77 -9.11
CA ASN A 23 -13.40 -1.64 -10.19
C ASN A 23 -13.92 -1.10 -11.53
N ILE A 24 -13.01 -0.86 -12.47
CA ILE A 24 -13.27 -0.32 -13.79
C ILE A 24 -12.87 -1.37 -14.83
N GLN A 25 -13.82 -1.90 -15.57
CA GLN A 25 -13.52 -2.81 -16.65
C GLN A 25 -13.11 -2.04 -17.91
N TYR A 26 -12.15 -2.58 -18.62
CA TYR A 26 -11.77 -2.09 -19.94
C TYR A 26 -11.69 -3.24 -20.94
N ALA A 27 -11.96 -2.94 -22.20
CA ALA A 27 -11.80 -3.91 -23.26
C ALA A 27 -10.30 -4.22 -23.45
N SER A 28 -9.92 -5.48 -23.17
CA SER A 28 -8.56 -5.94 -23.47
C SER A 28 -8.48 -6.41 -24.91
N HIS A 29 -7.45 -6.00 -25.64
CA HIS A 29 -7.12 -6.53 -26.96
C HIS A 29 -6.29 -7.82 -26.91
N PHE A 30 -5.91 -8.24 -25.70
CA PHE A 30 -5.08 -9.41 -25.46
C PHE A 30 -5.78 -10.35 -24.48
N GLU A 31 -5.50 -11.63 -24.61
CA GLU A 31 -5.92 -12.60 -23.58
C GLU A 31 -5.28 -12.26 -22.24
N VAL A 32 -6.10 -12.27 -21.19
CA VAL A 32 -5.61 -11.99 -19.83
C VAL A 32 -4.78 -13.19 -19.37
N SER A 33 -3.47 -13.00 -19.26
CA SER A 33 -2.58 -14.05 -18.77
C SER A 33 -2.80 -14.30 -17.27
N ARG A 34 -2.45 -15.51 -16.82
CA ARG A 34 -2.56 -15.92 -15.42
C ARG A 34 -1.83 -14.93 -14.51
N GLY A 35 -2.53 -14.36 -13.55
CA GLY A 35 -2.00 -13.38 -12.59
C GLY A 35 -2.19 -11.91 -13.01
N MET A 36 -2.67 -11.63 -14.20
CA MET A 36 -3.09 -10.28 -14.61
C MET A 36 -4.58 -10.05 -14.31
N ARG A 37 -4.94 -8.82 -14.02
CA ARG A 37 -6.34 -8.43 -13.82
C ARG A 37 -6.93 -7.90 -15.13
N ALA A 38 -8.18 -8.28 -15.41
CA ALA A 38 -8.94 -7.75 -16.55
C ALA A 38 -9.59 -6.39 -16.26
N ASN A 39 -9.32 -5.82 -15.11
CA ASN A 39 -9.90 -4.56 -14.65
C ASN A 39 -8.85 -3.66 -14.00
N LEU A 40 -9.11 -2.36 -14.01
CA LEU A 40 -8.40 -1.39 -13.20
C LEU A 40 -9.08 -1.32 -11.84
N LYS A 41 -8.33 -1.58 -10.78
CA LYS A 41 -8.76 -1.44 -9.40
C LYS A 41 -8.23 -0.12 -8.85
N LEU A 42 -9.13 0.77 -8.44
CA LEU A 42 -8.81 2.00 -7.72
C LEU A 42 -9.24 1.86 -6.27
N GLU A 43 -8.30 1.98 -5.37
CA GLU A 43 -8.52 1.99 -3.93
C GLU A 43 -8.26 3.40 -3.40
N VAL A 44 -9.26 3.96 -2.74
CA VAL A 44 -9.19 5.29 -2.12
C VAL A 44 -9.47 5.12 -0.64
N SER A 45 -8.52 5.53 0.20
CA SER A 45 -8.68 5.53 1.65
C SER A 45 -8.50 6.93 2.22
N TYR A 46 -9.34 7.30 3.18
CA TYR A 46 -9.12 8.49 3.97
C TYR A 46 -8.22 8.15 5.16
N SER A 47 -7.03 8.71 5.16
CA SER A 47 -6.10 8.61 6.29
C SER A 47 -5.33 9.93 6.41
N PRO A 48 -5.30 10.55 7.59
CA PRO A 48 -4.47 11.74 7.79
C PRO A 48 -3.00 11.38 7.63
N LEU A 49 -2.26 12.20 6.89
CA LEU A 49 -0.81 12.06 6.77
C LEU A 49 -0.14 12.45 8.10
N ARG A 50 0.89 11.70 8.49
CA ARG A 50 1.69 11.94 9.69
C ARG A 50 2.98 12.71 9.38
N ALA A 51 3.42 12.66 8.10
CA ALA A 51 4.55 13.41 7.60
C ALA A 51 4.12 14.33 6.44
N PRO A 52 4.87 15.40 6.15
CA PRO A 52 4.57 16.28 5.01
C PRO A 52 4.60 15.52 3.69
N LYS A 53 3.57 15.71 2.87
CA LYS A 53 3.50 15.13 1.52
C LYS A 53 4.66 15.61 0.65
N GLN A 54 5.13 14.76 -0.25
CA GLN A 54 6.13 15.08 -1.25
C GLN A 54 5.52 15.09 -2.65
N ASN A 55 5.79 16.12 -3.44
CA ASN A 55 5.38 16.11 -4.84
C ASN A 55 6.36 15.26 -5.65
N LYS A 56 5.83 14.31 -6.41
CA LYS A 56 6.60 13.43 -7.30
C LYS A 56 6.14 13.61 -8.75
N GLU A 57 7.10 13.70 -9.65
CA GLU A 57 6.82 13.66 -11.07
C GLU A 57 6.46 12.24 -11.49
N ILE A 58 5.36 12.09 -12.18
CA ILE A 58 4.90 10.82 -12.74
C ILE A 58 4.84 10.94 -14.25
N SER A 59 5.33 9.93 -14.94
CA SER A 59 5.26 9.76 -16.38
C SER A 59 4.70 8.39 -16.74
N LEU A 60 4.30 8.22 -17.99
CA LEU A 60 3.92 6.89 -18.48
C LEU A 60 5.14 5.96 -18.45
N LEU A 61 4.97 4.76 -17.91
CA LEU A 61 6.04 3.76 -17.88
C LEU A 61 6.54 3.43 -19.28
N PHE A 62 5.63 3.38 -20.25
CA PHE A 62 5.96 3.17 -21.67
C PHE A 62 6.93 4.24 -22.20
N ASP A 63 6.67 5.52 -21.90
CA ASP A 63 7.54 6.62 -22.32
C ASP A 63 8.95 6.49 -21.73
N THR A 64 9.02 6.11 -20.46
CA THR A 64 10.29 5.88 -19.76
C THR A 64 11.07 4.73 -20.38
N LEU A 65 10.41 3.60 -20.67
CA LEU A 65 11.05 2.42 -21.24
C LEU A 65 11.44 2.60 -22.72
N ALA A 66 10.61 3.32 -23.47
CA ALA A 66 10.87 3.60 -24.89
C ALA A 66 11.79 4.80 -25.14
N GLY A 67 12.20 5.52 -24.10
CA GLY A 67 13.00 6.73 -24.20
C GLY A 67 12.27 7.88 -24.93
N ILE A 68 10.93 7.87 -24.88
CA ILE A 68 10.08 8.86 -25.56
C ILE A 68 9.72 9.96 -24.57
N ASN A 69 9.82 11.21 -24.98
CA ASN A 69 9.31 12.34 -24.22
C ASN A 69 7.96 12.78 -24.78
N SER A 70 6.89 12.10 -24.37
CA SER A 70 5.52 12.43 -24.83
C SER A 70 4.95 13.71 -24.21
N GLY A 71 5.67 14.34 -23.28
CA GLY A 71 5.18 15.50 -22.52
C GLY A 71 4.11 15.17 -21.47
N SER A 72 3.76 13.89 -21.31
CA SER A 72 2.73 13.42 -20.36
C SER A 72 3.27 13.31 -18.93
N LYS A 73 3.96 14.35 -18.45
CA LYS A 73 4.49 14.42 -17.09
C LYS A 73 3.58 15.29 -16.23
N PHE A 74 3.30 14.83 -15.03
CA PHE A 74 2.52 15.60 -14.07
C PHE A 74 2.99 15.36 -12.63
N MET A 75 2.75 16.34 -11.77
CA MET A 75 3.15 16.28 -10.37
C MET A 75 1.99 15.74 -9.52
N ILE A 76 2.27 14.69 -8.74
CA ILE A 76 1.31 14.16 -7.77
C ILE A 76 1.86 14.32 -6.35
N PRO A 77 1.02 14.78 -5.40
CA PRO A 77 1.37 14.72 -3.99
C PRO A 77 1.36 13.26 -3.52
N CYS A 78 2.51 12.80 -3.03
CA CYS A 78 2.71 11.44 -2.52
C CYS A 78 2.97 11.46 -1.02
N VAL A 79 2.65 10.37 -0.34
CA VAL A 79 3.08 10.13 1.05
C VAL A 79 4.60 10.10 1.15
N ASP A 80 5.16 10.59 2.27
CA ASP A 80 6.61 10.49 2.52
C ASP A 80 7.03 9.00 2.59
N LEU A 81 8.17 8.68 1.98
CA LEU A 81 8.66 7.29 1.97
C LEU A 81 8.95 6.74 3.37
N THR A 82 9.33 7.60 4.32
CA THR A 82 9.56 7.19 5.71
C THR A 82 8.23 6.80 6.38
N GLU A 83 7.14 7.54 6.09
CA GLU A 83 5.80 7.17 6.55
C GLU A 83 5.32 5.87 5.91
N ALA A 84 5.46 5.73 4.60
CA ALA A 84 5.12 4.50 3.89
C ALA A 84 5.92 3.29 4.43
N LEU A 85 7.19 3.48 4.76
CA LEU A 85 8.03 2.45 5.39
C LEU A 85 7.50 2.07 6.77
N ALA A 86 7.18 3.06 7.63
CA ALA A 86 6.65 2.82 8.96
C ALA A 86 5.34 2.00 8.92
N GLU A 87 4.42 2.35 8.02
CA GLU A 87 3.17 1.61 7.84
C GLU A 87 3.42 0.15 7.42
N LYS A 88 4.33 -0.09 6.48
CA LYS A 88 4.62 -1.45 6.01
C LYS A 88 5.32 -2.30 7.07
N LEU A 89 6.21 -1.70 7.87
CA LEU A 89 6.90 -2.39 8.97
C LEU A 89 5.93 -2.90 10.05
N ILE A 90 4.80 -2.24 10.25
CA ILE A 90 3.79 -2.65 11.24
C ILE A 90 2.68 -3.49 10.60
N THR A 91 2.18 -3.10 9.46
CA THR A 91 1.08 -3.81 8.79
C THR A 91 1.46 -5.23 8.41
N PHE A 92 2.68 -5.47 7.94
CA PHE A 92 3.13 -6.80 7.53
C PHE A 92 3.11 -7.80 8.69
N PRO A 93 3.84 -7.60 9.81
CA PRO A 93 3.86 -8.56 10.91
C PRO A 93 2.48 -8.70 11.58
N ARG A 94 1.71 -7.60 11.72
CA ARG A 94 0.35 -7.66 12.25
C ARG A 94 -0.55 -8.60 11.42
N ARG A 95 -0.56 -8.46 10.10
CA ARG A 95 -1.37 -9.31 9.21
C ARG A 95 -0.85 -10.73 9.16
N LEU A 96 0.48 -10.93 9.21
CA LEU A 96 1.08 -12.26 9.28
C LEU A 96 0.65 -12.98 10.56
N ALA A 97 0.73 -12.32 11.72
CA ALA A 97 0.33 -12.88 13.00
C ALA A 97 -1.17 -13.24 13.02
N LEU A 98 -2.02 -12.38 12.45
CA LEU A 98 -3.45 -12.68 12.28
C LEU A 98 -3.66 -13.93 11.43
N SER A 99 -3.01 -14.01 10.27
CA SER A 99 -3.10 -15.16 9.36
C SER A 99 -2.58 -16.47 10.00
N MET A 100 -1.62 -16.40 10.91
CA MET A 100 -1.11 -17.56 11.64
C MET A 100 -2.03 -17.99 12.78
N ALA A 101 -2.81 -17.06 13.36
CA ALA A 101 -3.76 -17.36 14.44
C ALA A 101 -5.06 -17.98 13.92
N GLU A 102 -5.43 -17.71 12.68
CA GLU A 102 -6.64 -18.26 12.03
C GLU A 102 -6.30 -19.62 11.42
N THR A 103 -6.80 -20.69 12.04
CA THR A 103 -6.43 -22.09 11.72
C THR A 103 -6.95 -22.59 10.36
N ASP A 104 -7.89 -21.90 9.74
CA ASP A 104 -8.57 -22.33 8.50
C ASP A 104 -8.29 -21.43 7.27
N GLU A 105 -7.64 -20.30 7.40
CA GLU A 105 -7.37 -19.42 6.29
C GLU A 105 -5.99 -19.65 5.66
N LYS A 106 -5.95 -19.65 4.34
CA LYS A 106 -4.70 -19.69 3.59
C LYS A 106 -3.91 -18.42 3.87
N ILE A 107 -2.63 -18.58 4.20
CA ILE A 107 -1.70 -17.46 4.31
C ILE A 107 -1.87 -16.53 3.09
N ASP A 108 -2.13 -15.25 3.36
CA ASP A 108 -2.29 -14.26 2.32
C ASP A 108 -0.96 -14.06 1.56
N ALA A 109 -0.85 -14.71 0.41
CA ALA A 109 0.34 -14.62 -0.45
C ALA A 109 0.65 -13.16 -0.87
N SER A 110 -0.30 -12.23 -0.75
CA SER A 110 -0.08 -10.81 -1.05
C SER A 110 0.82 -10.11 -0.04
N LEU A 111 1.00 -10.69 1.17
CA LEU A 111 1.87 -10.14 2.21
C LEU A 111 3.33 -10.01 1.78
N VAL A 112 3.80 -10.89 0.90
CA VAL A 112 5.16 -10.84 0.33
C VAL A 112 5.44 -9.48 -0.33
N ARG A 113 4.42 -8.82 -0.87
CA ARG A 113 4.57 -7.48 -1.49
C ARG A 113 5.01 -6.43 -0.47
N HIS A 114 4.50 -6.48 0.76
CA HIS A 114 4.91 -5.53 1.81
C HIS A 114 6.40 -5.69 2.12
N LEU A 115 6.88 -6.93 2.19
CA LEU A 115 8.30 -7.20 2.43
C LEU A 115 9.18 -6.71 1.27
N TYR A 116 8.73 -6.95 0.03
CA TYR A 116 9.40 -6.44 -1.17
C TYR A 116 9.44 -4.90 -1.18
N ASP A 117 8.35 -4.25 -0.81
CA ASP A 117 8.30 -2.78 -0.76
C ASP A 117 9.25 -2.23 0.31
N VAL A 118 9.30 -2.84 1.50
CA VAL A 118 10.28 -2.47 2.56
C VAL A 118 11.70 -2.59 2.02
N TYR A 119 12.04 -3.71 1.39
CA TYR A 119 13.34 -3.93 0.77
C TYR A 119 13.67 -2.83 -0.26
N GLN A 120 12.75 -2.55 -1.19
CA GLN A 120 12.95 -1.55 -2.24
C GLN A 120 13.11 -0.13 -1.67
N ILE A 121 12.32 0.24 -0.65
CA ILE A 121 12.45 1.55 -0.01
C ILE A 121 13.82 1.71 0.61
N ILE A 122 14.29 0.73 1.38
CA ILE A 122 15.57 0.77 2.07
C ILE A 122 16.73 0.76 1.05
N GLN A 123 16.68 -0.10 0.05
CA GLN A 123 17.72 -0.22 -0.97
C GLN A 123 17.90 1.08 -1.77
N LYS A 124 16.79 1.72 -2.15
CA LYS A 124 16.84 2.94 -2.95
C LYS A 124 17.03 4.21 -2.14
N ASN A 125 16.81 4.15 -0.83
CA ASN A 125 16.88 5.31 0.07
C ASN A 125 17.59 4.94 1.39
N PRO A 126 18.84 4.49 1.36
CA PRO A 126 19.55 4.03 2.56
C PRO A 126 19.69 5.14 3.62
N SER A 127 19.63 6.41 3.22
CA SER A 127 19.63 7.55 4.11
C SER A 127 18.46 7.57 5.12
N ILE A 128 17.35 6.87 4.84
CA ILE A 128 16.24 6.79 5.80
C ILE A 128 16.72 6.19 7.13
N LEU A 129 17.52 5.13 7.08
CA LEU A 129 18.01 4.46 8.27
C LEU A 129 19.14 5.22 8.98
N SER A 130 19.87 6.10 8.28
CA SER A 130 20.96 6.86 8.86
C SER A 130 20.57 8.26 9.33
N THR A 131 19.78 8.98 8.53
CA THR A 131 19.45 10.39 8.80
C THR A 131 18.03 10.64 9.28
N LYS A 132 17.09 9.70 9.01
CA LYS A 132 15.68 9.82 9.38
C LYS A 132 15.22 8.78 10.42
N LEU A 133 16.14 8.14 11.12
CA LEU A 133 15.80 7.07 12.06
C LEU A 133 14.88 7.55 13.19
N SER A 134 15.10 8.74 13.74
CA SER A 134 14.24 9.31 14.78
C SER A 134 12.81 9.59 14.26
N LEU A 135 12.71 10.11 13.05
CA LEU A 135 11.40 10.30 12.39
C LEU A 135 10.72 8.95 12.13
N LEU A 136 11.45 7.96 11.61
CA LEU A 136 10.92 6.62 11.37
C LEU A 136 10.39 6.00 12.67
N SER A 137 11.17 6.06 13.76
CA SER A 137 10.74 5.55 15.06
C SER A 137 9.48 6.24 15.58
N SER A 138 9.39 7.57 15.45
CA SER A 138 8.19 8.32 15.81
C SER A 138 6.98 7.89 14.98
N LEU A 139 7.14 7.73 13.66
CA LEU A 139 6.07 7.31 12.76
C LEU A 139 5.62 5.86 13.04
N VAL A 140 6.56 4.96 13.31
CA VAL A 140 6.25 3.57 13.72
C VAL A 140 5.37 3.56 14.97
N ASN A 141 5.73 4.32 16.00
CA ASN A 141 4.91 4.42 17.21
C ASN A 141 3.51 4.97 16.93
N GLN A 142 3.38 5.98 16.06
CA GLN A 142 2.07 6.53 15.68
C GLN A 142 1.22 5.51 14.92
N VAL A 143 1.84 4.71 14.04
CA VAL A 143 1.15 3.62 13.32
C VAL A 143 0.67 2.56 14.31
N ILE A 144 1.52 2.13 15.25
CA ILE A 144 1.14 1.17 16.29
C ILE A 144 -0.07 1.66 17.08
N GLN A 145 -0.03 2.90 17.56
CA GLN A 145 -1.14 3.47 18.35
C GLN A 145 -2.45 3.51 17.54
N LYS A 146 -2.37 3.87 16.28
CA LYS A 146 -3.55 3.84 15.39
C LYS A 146 -4.06 2.42 15.17
N ASP A 147 -3.17 1.49 14.83
CA ASP A 147 -3.54 0.11 14.53
C ASP A 147 -4.12 -0.61 15.76
N MET A 148 -3.64 -0.30 16.97
CA MET A 148 -4.24 -0.83 18.22
C MET A 148 -5.70 -0.41 18.39
N VAL A 149 -6.08 0.76 17.91
CA VAL A 149 -7.47 1.24 17.94
C VAL A 149 -8.28 0.66 16.78
N ASP A 150 -7.77 0.76 15.57
CA ASP A 150 -8.50 0.39 14.36
C ASP A 150 -8.72 -1.14 14.26
N PHE A 151 -7.79 -1.93 14.79
CA PHE A 151 -7.80 -3.39 14.70
C PHE A 151 -7.96 -4.10 16.06
N ALA A 152 -8.44 -3.40 17.08
CA ALA A 152 -8.64 -3.93 18.42
C ALA A 152 -9.47 -5.24 18.45
N ASN A 153 -10.47 -5.36 17.57
CA ASN A 153 -11.36 -6.52 17.47
C ASN A 153 -10.78 -7.66 16.62
N GLN A 154 -9.68 -7.43 15.89
CA GLN A 154 -9.13 -8.43 14.96
C GLN A 154 -8.02 -9.26 15.60
N HIS A 155 -7.24 -8.65 16.51
CA HIS A 155 -6.06 -9.31 17.06
C HIS A 155 -5.73 -8.83 18.47
N SER A 156 -6.27 -9.53 19.49
CA SER A 156 -6.07 -9.17 20.91
C SER A 156 -4.60 -9.17 21.34
N ALA A 157 -3.80 -10.10 20.84
CA ALA A 157 -2.38 -10.18 21.15
C ALA A 157 -1.61 -8.96 20.60
N PHE A 158 -1.94 -8.46 19.42
CA PHE A 158 -1.36 -7.23 18.88
C PHE A 158 -1.70 -6.01 19.74
N VAL A 159 -2.92 -5.94 20.27
CA VAL A 159 -3.32 -4.84 21.17
C VAL A 159 -2.53 -4.88 22.49
N THR A 160 -2.23 -6.09 22.98
CA THR A 160 -1.53 -6.29 24.26
C THR A 160 -0.01 -6.04 24.11
N ASP A 161 0.61 -6.57 23.07
CA ASP A 161 2.04 -6.46 22.82
C ASP A 161 2.33 -6.37 21.30
N PRO A 162 2.14 -5.17 20.70
CA PRO A 162 2.30 -4.99 19.26
C PRO A 162 3.73 -5.25 18.76
N LEU A 163 4.74 -5.08 19.60
CA LEU A 163 6.13 -5.33 19.23
C LEU A 163 6.52 -6.80 19.43
N GLY A 164 6.01 -7.47 20.48
CA GLY A 164 6.30 -8.87 20.73
C GLY A 164 5.84 -9.78 19.60
N ILE A 165 4.69 -9.48 18.99
CA ILE A 165 4.19 -10.23 17.84
C ILE A 165 5.10 -10.11 16.61
N CYS A 166 5.83 -9.02 16.48
CA CYS A 166 6.71 -8.79 15.33
C CYS A 166 7.98 -9.65 15.38
N TRP A 167 8.29 -10.32 16.49
CA TRP A 167 9.58 -10.95 16.73
C TRP A 167 9.49 -12.41 17.20
N VAL A 168 8.33 -13.03 17.12
CA VAL A 168 8.15 -14.46 17.47
C VAL A 168 8.35 -15.38 16.28
#